data_d3cae7348e1898d0ee2675ce59d8bae9
#
_entry.id   d3cae7348e1898d0ee2675ce59d8bae9
#
_cell.length_a   1.000
_cell.length_b   1.000
_cell.length_c   1.000
_cell.angle_alpha   90.00
_cell.angle_beta   90.00
_cell.angle_gamma   90.00
#
_symmetry.space_group_name_H-M   'P 1'
#
loop_
_entity.id
_entity.type
_entity.pdbx_description
1 polymer ?
#
loop_
_entity_poly.entity_id
_entity_poly.type
_entity_poly.pdbx_seq_one_letter_code
_entity_poly.pdbx_strand_id
1 'polypeptide(L)'
;MTLELSSHVLSFSKKLFLSVIVLFLVFAICFMAFQYRREKEYKIELLNTQLQNYNDRLNDFLRGKDTLNLRLLDKYVHEHTLDELRVTLIDKEGKVLYDNIEQNPLYFSNHLNREEIKEAISQGSGNPKV
;
A
#
# COMPACT_ATOMS: atom_id res chain seq x y z
N MET A 1 -68.51 3.82 -0.56
CA MET A 1 -67.72 2.62 -0.18
C MET A 1 -66.52 2.39 -1.12
N THR A 2 -66.53 2.84 -2.33
CA THR A 2 -65.42 2.66 -3.31
C THR A 2 -64.26 3.64 -3.18
N LEU A 3 -64.43 4.84 -2.62
CA LEU A 3 -63.43 5.86 -2.46
C LEU A 3 -62.44 5.62 -1.30
N GLU A 4 -62.91 4.99 -0.22
CA GLU A 4 -62.02 4.64 0.91
C GLU A 4 -61.10 3.47 0.61
N LEU A 5 -61.54 2.47 -0.17
CA LEU A 5 -60.69 1.37 -0.62
C LEU A 5 -59.52 1.86 -1.49
N SER A 6 -59.79 2.86 -2.35
CA SER A 6 -58.79 3.44 -3.24
C SER A 6 -57.67 4.19 -2.47
N SER A 7 -58.03 4.92 -1.42
CA SER A 7 -57.05 5.63 -0.58
C SER A 7 -56.17 4.69 0.23
N HIS A 8 -56.72 3.58 0.72
CA HIS A 8 -55.95 2.54 1.45
C HIS A 8 -54.97 1.78 0.53
N VAL A 9 -55.39 1.45 -0.69
CA VAL A 9 -54.55 0.77 -1.67
C VAL A 9 -53.39 1.70 -2.14
N LEU A 10 -53.69 2.97 -2.37
CA LEU A 10 -52.63 3.97 -2.72
C LEU A 10 -51.66 4.22 -1.56
N SER A 11 -52.14 4.21 -0.31
CA SER A 11 -51.29 4.34 0.87
C SER A 11 -50.41 3.11 1.07
N PHE A 12 -50.91 1.90 0.84
CA PHE A 12 -50.16 0.65 0.90
C PHE A 12 -49.11 0.57 -0.17
N SER A 13 -49.43 0.90 -1.42
CA SER A 13 -48.48 0.93 -2.55
C SER A 13 -47.35 1.92 -2.33
N LYS A 14 -47.63 3.10 -1.78
CA LYS A 14 -46.59 4.08 -1.42
C LYS A 14 -45.64 3.59 -0.34
N LYS A 15 -46.19 2.93 0.71
CA LYS A 15 -45.36 2.34 1.79
C LYS A 15 -44.49 1.21 1.25
N LEU A 16 -45.01 0.34 0.39
CA LEU A 16 -44.25 -0.72 -0.24
C LEU A 16 -43.15 -0.16 -1.11
N PHE A 17 -43.44 0.85 -1.92
CA PHE A 17 -42.44 1.50 -2.78
C PHE A 17 -41.32 2.17 -1.97
N LEU A 18 -41.67 2.87 -0.89
CA LEU A 18 -40.71 3.49 0.01
C LEU A 18 -39.81 2.44 0.68
N SER A 19 -40.38 1.32 1.13
CA SER A 19 -39.64 0.21 1.73
C SER A 19 -38.61 -0.38 0.76
N VAL A 20 -38.97 -0.56 -0.50
CA VAL A 20 -38.06 -1.06 -1.55
C VAL A 20 -36.94 -0.07 -1.78
N ILE A 21 -37.23 1.24 -1.85
CA ILE A 21 -36.18 2.27 -1.99
C ILE A 21 -35.20 2.25 -0.82
N VAL A 22 -35.72 2.20 0.41
CA VAL A 22 -34.87 2.16 1.61
C VAL A 22 -33.98 0.90 1.60
N LEU A 23 -34.51 -0.25 1.26
CA LEU A 23 -33.75 -1.49 1.16
C LEU A 23 -32.64 -1.38 0.11
N PHE A 24 -32.97 -0.80 -1.05
CA PHE A 24 -31.98 -0.59 -2.11
C PHE A 24 -30.86 0.37 -1.68
N LEU A 25 -31.19 1.46 -0.97
CA LEU A 25 -30.22 2.42 -0.45
C LEU A 25 -29.27 1.76 0.57
N VAL A 26 -29.82 0.97 1.49
CA VAL A 26 -29.01 0.23 2.47
C VAL A 26 -28.06 -0.73 1.75
N PHE A 27 -28.54 -1.48 0.77
CA PHE A 27 -27.72 -2.37 -0.03
C PHE A 27 -26.62 -1.62 -0.78
N ALA A 28 -26.93 -0.48 -1.40
CA ALA A 28 -25.96 0.34 -2.12
C ALA A 28 -24.85 0.86 -1.20
N ILE A 29 -25.22 1.30 0.02
CA ILE A 29 -24.23 1.77 1.02
C ILE A 29 -23.33 0.62 1.45
N CYS A 30 -23.88 -0.55 1.78
CA CYS A 30 -23.10 -1.73 2.15
C CYS A 30 -22.17 -2.17 1.04
N PHE A 31 -22.65 -2.17 -0.21
CA PHE A 31 -21.86 -2.53 -1.37
C PHE A 31 -20.69 -1.54 -1.60
N MET A 32 -20.95 -0.23 -1.47
CA MET A 32 -19.93 0.80 -1.60
C MET A 32 -18.86 0.68 -0.52
N ALA A 33 -19.25 0.43 0.73
CA ALA A 33 -18.32 0.20 1.83
C ALA A 33 -17.46 -1.06 1.61
N PHE A 34 -18.04 -2.13 1.09
CA PHE A 34 -17.33 -3.35 0.73
C PHE A 34 -16.31 -3.12 -0.40
N GLN A 35 -16.73 -2.43 -1.46
CA GLN A 35 -15.84 -2.10 -2.58
C GLN A 35 -14.67 -1.21 -2.15
N TYR A 36 -14.92 -0.22 -1.30
CA TYR A 36 -13.87 0.66 -0.79
C TYR A 36 -12.78 -0.11 0.00
N ARG A 37 -13.19 -1.05 0.86
CA ARG A 37 -12.24 -1.89 1.61
C ARG A 37 -11.42 -2.76 0.68
N ARG A 38 -12.07 -3.42 -0.26
CA ARG A 38 -11.41 -4.29 -1.23
C ARG A 38 -10.41 -3.55 -2.12
N GLU A 39 -10.78 -2.35 -2.56
CA GLU A 39 -9.88 -1.50 -3.36
C GLU A 39 -8.63 -1.09 -2.58
N LYS A 40 -8.79 -0.74 -1.31
CA LYS A 40 -7.67 -0.39 -0.43
C LYS A 40 -6.70 -1.57 -0.25
N GLU A 41 -7.21 -2.76 0.05
CA GLU A 41 -6.40 -3.97 0.20
C GLU A 41 -5.65 -4.30 -1.09
N TYR A 42 -6.32 -4.24 -2.22
CA TYR A 42 -5.71 -4.49 -3.53
C TYR A 42 -4.58 -3.50 -3.86
N LYS A 43 -4.77 -2.21 -3.57
CA LYS A 43 -3.72 -1.20 -3.79
C LYS A 43 -2.50 -1.44 -2.91
N ILE A 44 -2.69 -1.84 -1.65
CA ILE A 44 -1.59 -2.18 -0.74
C ILE A 44 -0.83 -3.40 -1.24
N GLU A 45 -1.53 -4.46 -1.64
CA GLU A 45 -0.92 -5.68 -2.17
C GLU A 45 -0.14 -5.41 -3.47
N LEU A 46 -0.70 -4.61 -4.37
CA LEU A 46 -0.03 -4.21 -5.61
C LEU A 46 1.26 -3.43 -5.31
N LEU A 47 1.20 -2.46 -4.40
CA LEU A 47 2.36 -1.68 -4.00
C LEU A 47 3.45 -2.56 -3.37
N ASN A 48 3.07 -3.45 -2.46
CA ASN A 48 4.01 -4.39 -1.85
C ASN A 48 4.69 -5.28 -2.89
N THR A 49 3.94 -5.77 -3.87
CA THR A 49 4.49 -6.58 -4.97
C THR A 49 5.47 -5.78 -5.82
N GLN A 50 5.16 -4.52 -6.13
CA GLN A 50 6.06 -3.64 -6.88
C GLN A 50 7.35 -3.34 -6.10
N LEU A 51 7.25 -3.06 -4.80
CA LEU A 51 8.40 -2.81 -3.94
C LEU A 51 9.28 -4.07 -3.81
N GLN A 52 8.67 -5.24 -3.67
CA GLN A 52 9.39 -6.49 -3.60
C GLN A 52 10.15 -6.80 -4.89
N ASN A 53 9.50 -6.67 -6.04
CA ASN A 53 10.12 -6.82 -7.35
C ASN A 53 11.28 -5.82 -7.56
N TYR A 54 11.14 -4.58 -7.10
CA TYR A 54 12.20 -3.60 -7.15
C TYR A 54 13.39 -4.01 -6.27
N ASN A 55 13.13 -4.45 -5.04
CA ASN A 55 14.14 -4.90 -4.11
C ASN A 55 14.92 -6.11 -4.64
N ASP A 56 14.23 -7.08 -5.24
CA ASP A 56 14.85 -8.27 -5.84
C ASP A 56 15.78 -7.88 -7.00
N ARG A 57 15.34 -6.99 -7.89
CA ARG A 57 16.17 -6.48 -9.00
C ARG A 57 17.40 -5.72 -8.50
N LEU A 58 17.23 -4.90 -7.45
CA LEU A 58 18.34 -4.18 -6.85
C LEU A 58 19.34 -5.14 -6.20
N ASN A 59 18.85 -6.17 -5.50
CA ASN A 59 19.66 -7.21 -4.91
C ASN A 59 20.46 -7.99 -5.97
N ASP A 60 19.82 -8.36 -7.07
CA ASP A 60 20.52 -9.02 -8.21
C ASP A 60 21.57 -8.14 -8.83
N PHE A 61 21.29 -6.85 -8.97
CA PHE A 61 22.27 -5.85 -9.44
C PHE A 61 23.49 -5.76 -8.52
N LEU A 62 23.29 -5.82 -7.19
CA LEU A 62 24.35 -5.75 -6.20
C LEU A 62 25.17 -7.03 -6.14
N ARG A 63 24.52 -8.21 -6.21
CA ARG A 63 25.18 -9.53 -6.17
C ARG A 63 26.14 -9.77 -7.34
N GLY A 64 25.89 -9.17 -8.48
CA GLY A 64 26.75 -9.28 -9.67
C GLY A 64 28.06 -8.50 -9.59
N LYS A 65 28.38 -7.84 -8.45
CA LYS A 65 29.52 -6.95 -8.31
C LYS A 65 30.35 -7.29 -7.08
N ASP A 66 31.63 -7.54 -7.26
CA ASP A 66 32.57 -7.85 -6.18
C ASP A 66 32.82 -6.67 -5.22
N THR A 67 32.55 -5.45 -5.65
CA THR A 67 32.70 -4.23 -4.85
C THR A 67 31.48 -3.31 -5.02
N LEU A 68 30.97 -2.79 -3.91
CA LEU A 68 29.90 -1.80 -3.90
C LEU A 68 30.40 -0.47 -4.51
N ASN A 69 29.98 -0.18 -5.73
CA ASN A 69 30.28 1.11 -6.37
C ASN A 69 29.06 2.03 -6.23
N LEU A 70 29.13 2.97 -5.29
CA LEU A 70 28.03 3.89 -4.97
C LEU A 70 27.59 4.74 -6.17
N ARG A 71 28.51 5.11 -7.08
CA ARG A 71 28.15 5.88 -8.28
C ARG A 71 27.31 5.06 -9.27
N LEU A 72 27.64 3.78 -9.43
CA LEU A 72 26.87 2.89 -10.28
C LEU A 72 25.51 2.55 -9.65
N LEU A 73 25.47 2.42 -8.33
CA LEU A 73 24.23 2.23 -7.58
C LEU A 73 23.31 3.45 -7.72
N ASP A 74 23.85 4.65 -7.53
CA ASP A 74 23.12 5.89 -7.66
C ASP A 74 22.51 6.05 -9.07
N LYS A 75 23.31 5.78 -10.10
CA LYS A 75 22.82 5.77 -11.48
C LYS A 75 21.70 4.75 -11.68
N TYR A 76 21.86 3.51 -11.20
CA TYR A 76 20.86 2.47 -11.32
C TYR A 76 19.56 2.86 -10.63
N VAL A 77 19.64 3.34 -9.40
CA VAL A 77 18.50 3.80 -8.64
C VAL A 77 17.80 4.95 -9.37
N HIS A 78 18.53 5.95 -9.84
CA HIS A 78 17.96 7.09 -10.54
C HIS A 78 17.24 6.71 -11.85
N GLU A 79 17.75 5.70 -12.57
CA GLU A 79 17.15 5.22 -13.84
C GLU A 79 15.93 4.30 -13.64
N HIS A 80 15.81 3.61 -12.49
CA HIS A 80 14.81 2.56 -12.29
C HIS A 80 13.87 2.83 -11.12
N THR A 81 14.07 3.91 -10.35
CA THR A 81 13.22 4.22 -9.19
C THR A 81 11.85 4.71 -9.64
N LEU A 82 10.83 4.23 -8.96
CA LEU A 82 9.47 4.77 -9.04
C LEU A 82 9.47 6.19 -8.46
N ASP A 83 8.64 7.06 -9.01
CA ASP A 83 8.47 8.43 -8.50
C ASP A 83 8.18 8.42 -7.00
N GLU A 84 8.88 9.27 -6.26
CA GLU A 84 8.77 9.43 -4.79
C GLU A 84 9.29 8.23 -3.95
N LEU A 85 9.88 7.20 -4.55
CA LEU A 85 10.42 6.09 -3.78
C LEU A 85 11.77 6.46 -3.15
N ARG A 86 11.85 6.36 -1.82
CA ARG A 86 13.12 6.44 -1.09
C ARG A 86 13.79 5.07 -1.03
N VAL A 87 15.03 5.01 -1.46
CA VAL A 87 15.86 3.81 -1.44
C VAL A 87 17.03 4.03 -0.50
N THR A 88 17.09 3.25 0.57
CA THR A 88 18.16 3.31 1.57
C THR A 88 18.83 1.96 1.66
N LEU A 89 20.14 1.89 1.42
CA LEU A 89 20.95 0.69 1.61
C LEU A 89 21.56 0.70 3.01
N ILE A 90 21.36 -0.37 3.75
CA ILE A 90 21.77 -0.49 5.15
C ILE A 90 22.58 -1.77 5.30
N ASP A 91 23.71 -1.73 6.01
CA ASP A 91 24.48 -2.92 6.34
C ASP A 91 23.84 -3.72 7.50
N LYS A 92 24.43 -4.88 7.82
CA LYS A 92 23.95 -5.75 8.91
C LYS A 92 24.08 -5.12 10.30
N GLU A 93 24.91 -4.15 10.45
CA GLU A 93 25.15 -3.37 11.67
C GLU A 93 24.21 -2.17 11.80
N GLY A 94 23.28 -2.00 10.82
CA GLY A 94 22.29 -0.92 10.81
C GLY A 94 22.84 0.42 10.30
N LYS A 95 24.05 0.43 9.75
CA LYS A 95 24.66 1.63 9.19
C LYS A 95 24.14 1.87 7.77
N VAL A 96 23.76 3.10 7.49
CA VAL A 96 23.36 3.51 6.15
C VAL A 96 24.58 3.64 5.25
N LEU A 97 24.60 2.89 4.15
CA LEU A 97 25.65 2.92 3.13
C LEU A 97 25.29 3.84 1.96
N TYR A 98 24.00 3.96 1.64
CA TYR A 98 23.48 4.78 0.56
C TYR A 98 22.04 5.21 0.85
N ASP A 99 21.69 6.40 0.42
CA ASP A 99 20.31 6.91 0.43
C ASP A 99 20.15 7.84 -0.80
N ASN A 100 19.08 7.64 -1.58
CA ASN A 100 18.87 8.40 -2.81
C ASN A 100 18.35 9.83 -2.58
N ILE A 101 17.85 10.13 -1.39
CA ILE A 101 17.33 11.46 -1.04
C ILE A 101 18.36 12.22 -0.19
N GLU A 102 18.88 11.59 0.86
CA GLU A 102 19.85 12.20 1.78
C GLU A 102 21.27 11.76 1.37
N GLN A 103 22.03 12.69 0.84
CA GLN A 103 23.40 12.41 0.39
C GLN A 103 24.48 12.73 1.44
N ASN A 104 24.10 13.39 2.54
CA ASN A 104 25.05 13.77 3.57
C ASN A 104 25.17 12.69 4.66
N PRO A 105 26.33 11.99 4.75
CA PRO A 105 26.52 10.92 5.74
C PRO A 105 26.38 11.36 7.20
N LEU A 106 26.51 12.65 7.50
CA LEU A 106 26.39 13.20 8.85
C LEU A 106 24.93 13.11 9.39
N TYR A 107 23.95 13.00 8.50
CA TYR A 107 22.55 12.85 8.88
C TYR A 107 22.09 11.38 8.94
N PHE A 108 22.97 10.43 8.65
CA PHE A 108 22.65 9.02 8.71
C PHE A 108 22.62 8.54 10.17
N SER A 109 21.43 8.29 10.69
CA SER A 109 21.26 7.61 11.98
C SER A 109 21.41 6.09 11.80
N ASN A 110 21.80 5.38 12.88
CA ASN A 110 21.79 3.93 12.86
C ASN A 110 20.35 3.40 12.92
N HIS A 111 20.00 2.53 11.98
CA HIS A 111 18.64 2.01 11.81
C HIS A 111 18.44 0.61 12.40
N LEU A 112 19.43 0.03 13.09
CA LEU A 112 19.36 -1.34 13.62
C LEU A 112 18.17 -1.57 14.57
N ASN A 113 17.72 -0.52 15.26
CA ASN A 113 16.60 -0.61 16.22
C ASN A 113 15.21 -0.59 15.59
N ARG A 114 15.08 -0.34 14.29
CA ARG A 114 13.81 -0.34 13.58
C ARG A 114 13.27 -1.76 13.47
N GLU A 115 11.96 -1.96 13.68
CA GLU A 115 11.34 -3.29 13.64
C GLU A 115 11.49 -3.95 12.27
N GLU A 116 11.28 -3.20 11.19
CA GLU A 116 11.42 -3.68 9.81
C GLU A 116 12.84 -4.19 9.50
N ILE A 117 13.87 -3.55 10.08
CA ILE A 117 15.27 -3.98 9.90
C ILE A 117 15.54 -5.26 10.68
N LYS A 118 15.04 -5.37 11.91
CA LYS A 118 15.15 -6.61 12.71
C LYS A 118 14.45 -7.78 12.05
N GLU A 119 13.25 -7.55 11.49
CA GLU A 119 12.52 -8.57 10.74
C GLU A 119 13.29 -8.99 9.48
N ALA A 120 13.82 -8.03 8.72
CA ALA A 120 14.61 -8.31 7.52
C ALA A 120 15.87 -9.13 7.81
N ILE A 121 16.57 -8.83 8.92
CA ILE A 121 17.75 -9.59 9.36
C ILE A 121 17.37 -11.02 9.76
N SER A 122 16.22 -11.22 10.43
CA SER A 122 15.81 -12.52 10.95
C SER A 122 15.10 -13.41 9.93
N GLN A 123 14.35 -12.82 9.01
CA GLN A 123 13.45 -13.53 8.09
C GLN A 123 13.81 -13.32 6.60
N GLY A 124 14.81 -12.48 6.30
CA GLY A 124 15.19 -12.13 4.94
C GLY A 124 14.31 -11.04 4.30
N SER A 125 13.19 -10.68 4.93
CA SER A 125 12.34 -9.57 4.51
C SER A 125 11.62 -8.96 5.71
N GLY A 126 11.42 -7.66 5.72
CA GLY A 126 10.66 -6.93 6.73
C GLY A 126 9.62 -6.04 6.06
N ASN A 127 8.40 -6.03 6.59
CA ASN A 127 7.34 -5.13 6.15
C ASN A 127 7.15 -4.02 7.17
N PRO A 128 7.10 -2.74 6.77
CA PRO A 128 6.74 -1.67 7.69
C PRO A 128 5.30 -1.90 8.19
N LYS A 129 5.10 -1.88 9.49
CA LYS A 129 3.75 -1.87 10.07
C LYS A 129 3.16 -0.48 9.83
N VAL A 130 2.08 -0.44 9.08
CA VAL A 130 1.27 0.77 8.81
C VAL A 130 0.24 0.96 9.93
#